data_7c15cbcd92493ce8ff227ee80aa51a2b
#
_entry.id   7c15cbcd92493ce8ff227ee80aa51a2b
#
_cell.length_a   1.000
_cell.length_b   1.000
_cell.length_c   1.000
_cell.angle_alpha   90.00
_cell.angle_beta   90.00
_cell.angle_gamma   90.00
#
_symmetry.space_group_name_H-M   'P 1'
#
loop_
_entity.id
_entity.type
_entity.pdbx_description
1 polymer ?
#
loop_
_entity_poly.entity_id
_entity_poly.type
_entity_poly.pdbx_seq_one_letter_code
_entity_poly.pdbx_strand_id
1 'polypeptide(L)'
;MKFITADFETYYDRQYSLSKITTEEYVRSPLFEVIGVSVSVDDEPPVWFSGSMEETGKWLSQFDWSNGMLLAHNTMFDAAILSWRFGIRPKALADTLSMARAIHGTEVGGSLKKLAEHYAIGVKGTEVLDALGKHRADFTPEELDRYGEYCKNDVELTKKLFNCLLATGFCFTEMKLIDLTLRMFTEPKLALNTITLLDHLRNVKEKKETLLERISAEKSTLMSNPQFAQYLTLLGVTPPTKISPTRAIASDAPTAIN
;
A
#
# COMPACT_ATOMS: atom_id res chain seq x y z
N MET A 1 -24.17 1.90 -13.07
CA MET A 1 -22.71 1.73 -13.12
C MET A 1 -22.43 0.34 -12.57
N LYS A 2 -21.68 -0.49 -13.31
CA LYS A 2 -21.34 -1.84 -12.86
C LYS A 2 -20.21 -1.82 -11.83
N PHE A 3 -20.24 -2.74 -10.88
CA PHE A 3 -19.10 -3.01 -10.03
C PHE A 3 -18.21 -4.06 -10.69
N ILE A 4 -16.92 -3.77 -10.80
CA ILE A 4 -15.93 -4.70 -11.30
C ILE A 4 -14.95 -4.92 -10.15
N THR A 5 -15.11 -6.04 -9.44
CA THR A 5 -14.23 -6.41 -8.34
C THR A 5 -13.04 -7.16 -8.89
N ALA A 6 -11.83 -6.74 -8.54
CA ALA A 6 -10.60 -7.36 -9.03
C ALA A 6 -9.57 -7.51 -7.92
N ASP A 7 -8.72 -8.53 -8.07
CA ASP A 7 -7.57 -8.79 -7.20
C ASP A 7 -6.43 -9.36 -8.06
N PHE A 8 -5.23 -8.76 -7.96
CA PHE A 8 -4.06 -9.13 -8.73
C PHE A 8 -3.06 -9.91 -7.88
N GLU A 9 -2.66 -11.06 -8.36
CA GLU A 9 -1.53 -11.81 -7.84
C GLU A 9 -0.28 -11.52 -8.68
N THR A 10 0.81 -11.15 -8.00
CA THR A 10 2.02 -10.65 -8.66
C THR A 10 3.27 -11.31 -8.11
N TYR A 11 4.35 -11.36 -8.90
CA TYR A 11 5.64 -11.84 -8.45
C TYR A 11 6.19 -11.00 -7.30
N TYR A 12 6.70 -11.65 -6.28
CA TYR A 12 7.43 -11.02 -5.19
C TYR A 12 8.49 -11.97 -4.61
N ASP A 13 9.54 -11.37 -4.01
CA ASP A 13 10.58 -12.11 -3.31
C ASP A 13 10.98 -11.40 -1.98
N ARG A 14 12.07 -11.88 -1.35
CA ARG A 14 12.54 -11.35 -0.06
C ARG A 14 13.05 -9.90 -0.14
N GLN A 15 13.45 -9.43 -1.31
CA GLN A 15 13.97 -8.08 -1.53
C GLN A 15 12.98 -7.22 -2.33
N TYR A 16 12.32 -7.82 -3.30
CA TYR A 16 11.31 -7.20 -4.14
C TYR A 16 9.91 -7.50 -3.61
N SER A 17 9.44 -6.66 -2.71
CA SER A 17 8.11 -6.80 -2.08
C SER A 17 7.62 -5.46 -1.55
N LEU A 18 6.30 -5.32 -1.40
CA LEU A 18 5.65 -4.11 -0.86
C LEU A 18 6.03 -3.79 0.59
N SER A 19 6.69 -4.71 1.30
CA SER A 19 7.26 -4.46 2.62
C SER A 19 8.65 -3.80 2.57
N LYS A 20 9.30 -3.76 1.40
CA LYS A 20 10.67 -3.28 1.20
C LYS A 20 10.76 -2.05 0.32
N ILE A 21 9.89 -1.94 -0.67
CA ILE A 21 9.86 -0.87 -1.65
C ILE A 21 8.46 -0.28 -1.75
N THR A 22 8.36 0.94 -2.28
CA THR A 22 7.07 1.61 -2.46
C THR A 22 6.22 0.92 -3.54
N THR A 23 4.91 1.11 -3.51
CA THR A 23 4.00 0.59 -4.55
C THR A 23 4.41 1.09 -5.94
N GLU A 24 4.88 2.33 -6.05
CA GLU A 24 5.34 2.87 -7.34
C GLU A 24 6.57 2.14 -7.85
N GLU A 25 7.60 2.00 -7.01
CA GLU A 25 8.82 1.26 -7.36
C GLU A 25 8.50 -0.18 -7.72
N TYR A 26 7.60 -0.82 -6.97
CA TYR A 26 7.18 -2.19 -7.22
C TYR A 26 6.48 -2.33 -8.57
N VAL A 27 5.40 -1.58 -8.80
CA VAL A 27 4.59 -1.72 -10.03
C VAL A 27 5.35 -1.25 -11.28
N ARG A 28 6.24 -0.24 -11.17
CA ARG A 28 7.03 0.27 -12.31
C ARG A 28 8.33 -0.49 -12.57
N SER A 29 8.73 -1.38 -11.69
CA SER A 29 9.95 -2.18 -11.82
C SER A 29 9.95 -3.03 -13.09
N PRO A 30 11.11 -3.26 -13.72
CA PRO A 30 11.27 -4.30 -14.75
C PRO A 30 11.00 -5.72 -14.24
N LEU A 31 11.10 -5.96 -12.93
CA LEU A 31 10.79 -7.26 -12.30
C LEU A 31 9.29 -7.50 -12.12
N PHE A 32 8.46 -6.48 -12.38
CA PHE A 32 7.02 -6.61 -12.18
C PHE A 32 6.40 -7.63 -13.14
N GLU A 33 5.75 -8.62 -12.59
CA GLU A 33 5.04 -9.65 -13.32
C GLU A 33 3.69 -9.92 -12.67
N VAL A 34 2.63 -10.02 -13.46
CA VAL A 34 1.34 -10.53 -13.04
C VAL A 34 1.35 -12.04 -13.16
N ILE A 35 1.18 -12.75 -12.04
CA ILE A 35 0.97 -14.20 -12.01
C ILE A 35 -0.43 -14.52 -12.54
N GLY A 36 -1.41 -13.75 -12.10
CA GLY A 36 -2.77 -13.82 -12.58
C GLY A 36 -3.65 -12.76 -11.92
N VAL A 37 -4.91 -12.74 -12.33
CA VAL A 37 -5.90 -11.79 -11.83
C VAL A 37 -7.27 -12.46 -11.78
N SER A 38 -8.02 -12.18 -10.72
CA SER A 38 -9.42 -12.57 -10.61
C SER A 38 -10.32 -11.36 -10.78
N VAL A 39 -11.38 -11.49 -11.59
CA VAL A 39 -12.35 -10.42 -11.83
C VAL A 39 -13.77 -10.97 -11.68
N SER A 40 -14.63 -10.20 -11.02
CA SER A 40 -16.07 -10.43 -10.94
C SER A 40 -16.80 -9.15 -11.35
N VAL A 41 -17.87 -9.28 -12.11
CA VAL A 41 -18.73 -8.16 -12.52
C VAL A 41 -20.08 -8.27 -11.80
N ASP A 42 -20.42 -7.26 -11.02
CA ASP A 42 -21.63 -7.24 -10.18
C ASP A 42 -21.73 -8.50 -9.30
N ASP A 43 -22.79 -9.28 -9.44
CA ASP A 43 -23.01 -10.52 -8.68
C ASP A 43 -22.48 -11.79 -9.38
N GLU A 44 -21.87 -11.66 -10.56
CA GLU A 44 -21.32 -12.80 -11.27
C GLU A 44 -20.19 -13.46 -10.46
N PRO A 45 -20.02 -14.79 -10.58
CA PRO A 45 -18.88 -15.48 -9.96
C PRO A 45 -17.55 -14.94 -10.46
N PRO A 46 -16.51 -14.86 -9.61
CA PRO A 46 -15.19 -14.41 -10.04
C PRO A 46 -14.57 -15.40 -11.04
N VAL A 47 -13.94 -14.86 -12.06
CA VAL A 47 -13.21 -15.61 -13.08
C VAL A 47 -11.73 -15.31 -12.92
N TRP A 48 -10.92 -16.36 -12.87
CA TRP A 48 -9.46 -16.30 -12.82
C TRP A 48 -8.87 -16.33 -14.23
N PHE A 49 -7.86 -15.52 -14.44
CA PHE A 49 -7.03 -15.54 -15.64
C PHE A 49 -5.54 -15.47 -15.27
N SER A 50 -4.75 -16.35 -15.87
CA SER A 50 -3.28 -16.34 -15.78
C SER A 50 -2.70 -16.46 -17.18
N GLY A 51 -1.89 -15.50 -17.57
CA GLY A 51 -1.27 -15.43 -18.90
C GLY A 51 -0.08 -14.48 -18.88
N SER A 52 0.55 -14.29 -20.04
CA SER A 52 1.56 -13.24 -20.23
C SER A 52 0.95 -11.86 -19.97
N MET A 53 1.81 -10.84 -19.78
CA MET A 53 1.34 -9.46 -19.60
C MET A 53 0.47 -8.98 -20.77
N GLU A 54 0.80 -9.40 -22.01
CA GLU A 54 0.02 -9.06 -23.20
C GLU A 54 -1.36 -9.74 -23.20
N GLU A 55 -1.39 -11.05 -22.91
CA GLU A 55 -2.64 -11.81 -22.83
C GLU A 55 -3.53 -11.31 -21.71
N THR A 56 -2.94 -11.00 -20.54
CA THR A 56 -3.66 -10.39 -19.41
C THR A 56 -4.27 -9.04 -19.80
N GLY A 57 -3.52 -8.20 -20.51
CA GLY A 57 -4.04 -6.91 -20.99
C GLY A 57 -5.20 -7.09 -21.98
N LYS A 58 -5.11 -8.04 -22.91
CA LYS A 58 -6.20 -8.37 -23.86
C LYS A 58 -7.44 -8.90 -23.12
N TRP A 59 -7.23 -9.77 -22.13
CA TRP A 59 -8.33 -10.30 -21.33
C TRP A 59 -9.01 -9.21 -20.49
N LEU A 60 -8.23 -8.35 -19.83
CA LEU A 60 -8.77 -7.23 -19.06
C LEU A 60 -9.53 -6.22 -19.93
N SER A 61 -9.16 -6.03 -21.19
CA SER A 61 -9.83 -5.10 -22.10
C SER A 61 -11.26 -5.53 -22.50
N GLN A 62 -11.67 -6.75 -22.16
CA GLN A 62 -13.03 -7.24 -22.42
C GLN A 62 -14.08 -6.65 -21.44
N PHE A 63 -13.63 -6.11 -20.28
CA PHE A 63 -14.50 -5.50 -19.29
C PHE A 63 -14.73 -4.02 -19.57
N ASP A 64 -15.94 -3.54 -19.33
CA ASP A 64 -16.32 -2.12 -19.56
C ASP A 64 -15.86 -1.23 -18.37
N TRP A 65 -14.55 -1.06 -18.24
CA TRP A 65 -13.96 -0.20 -17.23
C TRP A 65 -14.38 1.27 -17.31
N SER A 66 -14.69 1.75 -18.53
CA SER A 66 -15.05 3.14 -18.78
C SER A 66 -16.41 3.52 -18.18
N ASN A 67 -17.26 2.54 -17.92
CA ASN A 67 -18.55 2.68 -17.24
C ASN A 67 -18.60 1.93 -15.90
N GLY A 68 -17.53 1.23 -15.54
CA GLY A 68 -17.40 0.42 -14.33
C GLY A 68 -16.73 1.12 -13.17
N MET A 69 -17.06 0.71 -11.96
CA MET A 69 -16.35 1.04 -10.73
C MET A 69 -15.43 -0.13 -10.35
N LEU A 70 -14.14 0.10 -10.27
CA LEU A 70 -13.23 -0.88 -9.67
C LEU A 70 -13.47 -0.95 -8.18
N LEU A 71 -13.68 -2.15 -7.68
CA LEU A 71 -13.72 -2.47 -6.25
C LEU A 71 -12.57 -3.42 -5.94
N ALA A 72 -11.75 -3.08 -4.97
CA ALA A 72 -10.69 -3.97 -4.47
C ALA A 72 -10.46 -3.75 -2.96
N HIS A 73 -9.58 -4.56 -2.39
CA HIS A 73 -9.09 -4.36 -1.02
C HIS A 73 -7.65 -3.84 -1.06
N ASN A 74 -7.44 -2.57 -0.72
CA ASN A 74 -6.24 -1.79 -1.00
C ASN A 74 -6.14 -1.41 -2.50
N THR A 75 -7.22 -0.88 -3.01
CA THR A 75 -7.45 -0.55 -4.43
C THR A 75 -6.34 0.30 -5.07
N MET A 76 -5.56 1.03 -4.27
CA MET A 76 -4.40 1.77 -4.77
C MET A 76 -3.43 0.87 -5.55
N PHE A 77 -3.23 -0.37 -5.10
CA PHE A 77 -2.36 -1.34 -5.75
C PHE A 77 -2.93 -1.81 -7.10
N ASP A 78 -4.16 -2.33 -7.08
CA ASP A 78 -4.82 -2.87 -8.28
C ASP A 78 -5.08 -1.81 -9.34
N ALA A 79 -5.50 -0.62 -8.91
CA ALA A 79 -5.72 0.52 -9.79
C ALA A 79 -4.40 1.05 -10.40
N ALA A 80 -3.28 0.99 -9.67
CA ALA A 80 -1.96 1.33 -10.21
C ALA A 80 -1.54 0.31 -11.29
N ILE A 81 -1.76 -0.98 -11.06
CA ILE A 81 -1.49 -2.02 -12.07
C ILE A 81 -2.32 -1.76 -13.32
N LEU A 82 -3.65 -1.59 -13.18
CA LEU A 82 -4.54 -1.30 -14.30
C LEU A 82 -4.09 -0.06 -15.08
N SER A 83 -3.81 1.05 -14.37
CA SER A 83 -3.45 2.32 -15.01
C SER A 83 -2.05 2.31 -15.63
N TRP A 84 -1.04 1.83 -14.90
CA TRP A 84 0.36 1.99 -15.32
C TRP A 84 0.89 0.87 -16.21
N ARG A 85 0.35 -0.35 -16.06
CA ARG A 85 0.78 -1.51 -16.85
C ARG A 85 -0.13 -1.80 -18.03
N PHE A 86 -1.42 -1.53 -17.89
CA PHE A 86 -2.42 -1.86 -18.92
C PHE A 86 -3.10 -0.63 -19.52
N GLY A 87 -2.87 0.59 -19.02
CA GLY A 87 -3.50 1.81 -19.54
C GLY A 87 -5.01 1.88 -19.27
N ILE A 88 -5.54 1.02 -18.41
CA ILE A 88 -6.96 0.90 -18.08
C ILE A 88 -7.29 1.86 -16.93
N ARG A 89 -8.35 2.66 -17.12
CA ARG A 89 -8.81 3.64 -16.13
C ARG A 89 -10.29 3.44 -15.85
N PRO A 90 -10.66 2.81 -14.72
CA PRO A 90 -12.05 2.66 -14.33
C PRO A 90 -12.72 4.00 -14.12
N LYS A 91 -14.04 4.07 -14.36
CA LYS A 91 -14.83 5.30 -14.16
C LYS A 91 -14.84 5.79 -12.71
N ALA A 92 -14.82 4.87 -11.75
CA ALA A 92 -14.71 5.16 -10.32
C ALA A 92 -13.89 4.08 -9.62
N LEU A 93 -13.36 4.42 -8.45
CA LEU A 93 -12.58 3.54 -7.59
C LEU A 93 -13.24 3.46 -6.22
N ALA A 94 -13.43 2.25 -5.71
CA ALA A 94 -13.89 1.97 -4.35
C ALA A 94 -12.86 1.10 -3.64
N ASP A 95 -12.56 1.41 -2.38
CA ASP A 95 -11.54 0.73 -1.59
C ASP A 95 -12.08 0.29 -0.23
N THR A 96 -12.26 -1.01 -0.05
CA THR A 96 -12.74 -1.57 1.21
C THR A 96 -11.78 -1.35 2.38
N LEU A 97 -10.47 -1.23 2.13
CA LEU A 97 -9.50 -0.90 3.17
C LEU A 97 -9.69 0.52 3.71
N SER A 98 -9.83 1.50 2.81
CA SER A 98 -10.07 2.90 3.19
C SER A 98 -11.41 3.06 3.90
N MET A 99 -12.48 2.39 3.42
CA MET A 99 -13.78 2.39 4.08
C MET A 99 -13.70 1.79 5.49
N ALA A 100 -13.04 0.63 5.64
CA ALA A 100 -12.88 -0.02 6.94
C ALA A 100 -12.08 0.84 7.94
N ARG A 101 -11.02 1.51 7.47
CA ARG A 101 -10.24 2.44 8.30
C ARG A 101 -11.07 3.63 8.79
N ALA A 102 -11.95 4.16 7.95
CA ALA A 102 -12.84 5.26 8.35
C ALA A 102 -13.88 4.82 9.40
N ILE A 103 -14.35 3.56 9.34
CA ILE A 103 -15.35 3.03 10.29
C ILE A 103 -14.68 2.57 11.59
N HIS A 104 -13.60 1.80 11.51
CA HIS A 104 -13.01 1.07 12.65
C HIS A 104 -11.74 1.72 13.20
N GLY A 105 -11.16 2.70 12.50
CA GLY A 105 -9.85 3.24 12.89
C GLY A 105 -8.77 2.14 12.90
N THR A 106 -8.14 1.94 14.04
CA THR A 106 -7.09 0.92 14.25
C THR A 106 -7.56 -0.29 15.05
N GLU A 107 -8.80 -0.31 15.52
CA GLU A 107 -9.30 -1.32 16.47
C GLU A 107 -9.41 -2.71 15.87
N VAL A 108 -9.96 -2.84 14.67
CA VAL A 108 -10.13 -4.14 13.97
C VAL A 108 -8.88 -4.50 13.16
N GLY A 109 -8.15 -3.49 12.70
CA GLY A 109 -7.06 -3.63 11.73
C GLY A 109 -7.56 -3.65 10.29
N GLY A 110 -6.64 -3.48 9.33
CA GLY A 110 -6.98 -3.23 7.92
C GLY A 110 -6.78 -4.41 6.99
N SER A 111 -6.36 -5.60 7.44
CA SER A 111 -6.20 -6.73 6.50
C SER A 111 -7.54 -7.40 6.17
N LEU A 112 -7.70 -7.83 4.92
CA LEU A 112 -8.90 -8.54 4.48
C LEU A 112 -9.23 -9.73 5.39
N LYS A 113 -8.22 -10.46 5.86
CA LYS A 113 -8.37 -11.56 6.82
C LYS A 113 -9.07 -11.12 8.10
N LYS A 114 -8.54 -10.09 8.77
CA LYS A 114 -9.10 -9.59 10.05
C LYS A 114 -10.52 -9.05 9.88
N LEU A 115 -10.76 -8.36 8.77
CA LEU A 115 -12.09 -7.81 8.45
C LEU A 115 -13.08 -8.92 8.10
N ALA A 116 -12.65 -9.95 7.37
CA ALA A 116 -13.48 -11.13 7.10
C ALA A 116 -13.86 -11.88 8.37
N GLU A 117 -12.93 -12.04 9.30
CA GLU A 117 -13.17 -12.62 10.64
C GLU A 117 -14.13 -11.74 11.46
N HIS A 118 -13.91 -10.42 11.49
CA HIS A 118 -14.75 -9.47 12.24
C HIS A 118 -16.21 -9.46 11.78
N TYR A 119 -16.43 -9.49 10.47
CA TYR A 119 -17.77 -9.51 9.88
C TYR A 119 -18.35 -10.93 9.67
N ALA A 120 -17.60 -11.96 10.03
CA ALA A 120 -17.98 -13.38 9.84
C ALA A 120 -18.40 -13.71 8.40
N ILE A 121 -17.73 -13.14 7.38
CA ILE A 121 -18.10 -13.26 5.95
C ILE A 121 -17.34 -14.37 5.22
N GLY A 122 -16.40 -15.02 5.86
CA GLY A 122 -15.61 -16.15 5.32
C GLY A 122 -14.20 -16.22 5.86
N VAL A 123 -13.40 -17.09 5.28
CA VAL A 123 -12.01 -17.33 5.68
C VAL A 123 -11.09 -17.03 4.51
N LYS A 124 -10.07 -16.22 4.74
CA LYS A 124 -8.99 -15.96 3.76
C LYS A 124 -7.99 -17.13 3.81
N GLY A 125 -7.64 -17.66 2.63
CA GLY A 125 -6.61 -18.68 2.47
C GLY A 125 -5.20 -18.20 2.81
N THR A 126 -4.22 -19.09 2.68
CA THR A 126 -2.80 -18.85 2.97
C THR A 126 -1.87 -19.23 1.80
N GLU A 127 -2.42 -19.57 0.65
CA GLU A 127 -1.73 -20.10 -0.54
C GLU A 127 -0.69 -19.13 -1.11
N VAL A 128 -0.85 -17.82 -0.84
CA VAL A 128 0.12 -16.79 -1.22
C VAL A 128 1.54 -17.08 -0.67
N LEU A 129 1.67 -17.79 0.44
CA LEU A 129 2.97 -18.12 1.04
C LEU A 129 3.81 -19.07 0.16
N ASP A 130 3.17 -19.87 -0.69
CA ASP A 130 3.83 -20.80 -1.60
C ASP A 130 4.31 -20.14 -2.90
N ALA A 131 3.95 -18.87 -3.12
CA ALA A 131 4.30 -18.09 -4.31
C ALA A 131 5.62 -17.30 -4.16
N LEU A 132 6.21 -17.26 -2.97
CA LEU A 132 7.42 -16.48 -2.70
C LEU A 132 8.58 -16.87 -3.65
N GLY A 133 9.02 -15.93 -4.48
CA GLY A 133 10.13 -16.09 -5.42
C GLY A 133 9.80 -16.91 -6.66
N LYS A 134 8.53 -17.27 -6.90
CA LYS A 134 8.09 -17.97 -8.11
C LYS A 134 7.57 -16.97 -9.15
N HIS A 135 8.13 -17.03 -10.34
CA HIS A 135 7.56 -16.44 -11.54
C HIS A 135 6.38 -17.27 -12.05
N ARG A 136 5.50 -16.68 -12.87
CA ARG A 136 4.36 -17.41 -13.41
C ARG A 136 4.75 -18.73 -14.12
N ALA A 137 5.90 -18.75 -14.78
CA ALA A 137 6.41 -19.92 -15.49
C ALA A 137 6.89 -21.05 -14.54
N ASP A 138 7.10 -20.76 -13.27
CA ASP A 138 7.57 -21.74 -12.28
C ASP A 138 6.42 -22.51 -11.62
N PHE A 139 5.19 -22.12 -11.87
CA PHE A 139 4.00 -22.81 -11.36
C PHE A 139 3.59 -23.93 -12.29
N THR A 140 3.18 -25.06 -11.72
CA THR A 140 2.45 -26.08 -12.47
C THR A 140 1.01 -25.62 -12.74
N PRO A 141 0.31 -26.21 -13.74
CA PRO A 141 -1.11 -25.89 -13.97
C PRO A 141 -1.96 -26.04 -12.71
N GLU A 142 -1.74 -27.10 -11.92
CA GLU A 142 -2.48 -27.39 -10.70
C GLU A 142 -2.18 -26.36 -9.58
N GLU A 143 -0.95 -25.84 -9.53
CA GLU A 143 -0.58 -24.75 -8.60
C GLU A 143 -1.24 -23.44 -9.02
N LEU A 144 -1.27 -23.12 -10.32
CA LEU A 144 -1.96 -21.93 -10.83
C LEU A 144 -3.47 -22.00 -10.58
N ASP A 145 -4.09 -23.16 -10.74
CA ASP A 145 -5.52 -23.35 -10.45
C ASP A 145 -5.82 -23.12 -8.97
N ARG A 146 -5.01 -23.69 -8.06
CA ARG A 146 -5.16 -23.44 -6.61
C ARG A 146 -4.94 -21.98 -6.25
N TYR A 147 -3.96 -21.34 -6.87
CA TYR A 147 -3.70 -19.91 -6.66
C TYR A 147 -4.84 -19.06 -7.19
N GLY A 148 -5.45 -19.49 -8.29
CA GLY A 148 -6.67 -18.89 -8.83
C GLY A 148 -7.87 -19.00 -7.89
N GLU A 149 -8.07 -20.16 -7.27
CA GLU A 149 -9.15 -20.32 -6.27
C GLU A 149 -8.94 -19.42 -5.05
N TYR A 150 -7.69 -19.25 -4.59
CA TYR A 150 -7.35 -18.31 -3.54
C TYR A 150 -7.69 -16.85 -3.95
N CYS A 151 -7.27 -16.43 -5.14
CA CYS A 151 -7.55 -15.07 -5.65
C CYS A 151 -9.06 -14.83 -5.86
N LYS A 152 -9.80 -15.83 -6.36
CA LYS A 152 -11.27 -15.76 -6.48
C LYS A 152 -11.95 -15.60 -5.11
N ASN A 153 -11.45 -16.31 -4.10
CA ASN A 153 -11.96 -16.16 -2.74
C ASN A 153 -11.72 -14.75 -2.18
N ASP A 154 -10.56 -14.12 -2.45
CA ASP A 154 -10.29 -12.75 -2.03
C ASP A 154 -11.24 -11.74 -2.71
N VAL A 155 -11.57 -11.93 -3.99
CA VAL A 155 -12.59 -11.16 -4.70
C VAL A 155 -13.97 -11.32 -4.03
N GLU A 156 -14.39 -12.54 -3.72
CA GLU A 156 -15.67 -12.78 -3.03
C GLU A 156 -15.72 -12.17 -1.63
N LEU A 157 -14.63 -12.30 -0.86
CA LEU A 157 -14.54 -11.66 0.46
C LEU A 157 -14.60 -10.14 0.36
N THR A 158 -13.96 -9.56 -0.65
CA THR A 158 -13.97 -8.12 -0.90
C THR A 158 -15.38 -7.62 -1.24
N LYS A 159 -16.15 -8.34 -2.07
CA LYS A 159 -17.55 -8.04 -2.38
C LYS A 159 -18.42 -8.07 -1.11
N LYS A 160 -18.32 -9.15 -0.33
CA LYS A 160 -19.07 -9.30 0.92
C LYS A 160 -18.72 -8.20 1.93
N LEU A 161 -17.41 -7.91 2.08
CA LEU A 161 -16.93 -6.84 2.95
C LEU A 161 -17.49 -5.48 2.54
N PHE A 162 -17.46 -5.17 1.25
CA PHE A 162 -18.02 -3.92 0.72
C PHE A 162 -19.51 -3.76 1.10
N ASN A 163 -20.31 -4.81 0.93
CA ASN A 163 -21.71 -4.79 1.31
C ASN A 163 -21.91 -4.60 2.83
N CYS A 164 -21.08 -5.24 3.66
CA CYS A 164 -21.11 -5.02 5.12
C CYS A 164 -20.79 -3.57 5.48
N LEU A 165 -19.74 -3.00 4.86
CA LEU A 165 -19.35 -1.61 5.11
C LEU A 165 -20.41 -0.61 4.65
N LEU A 166 -21.08 -0.85 3.53
CA LEU A 166 -22.23 -0.04 3.09
C LEU A 166 -23.41 -0.14 4.07
N ALA A 167 -23.69 -1.33 4.60
CA ALA A 167 -24.76 -1.54 5.57
C ALA A 167 -24.55 -0.79 6.90
N THR A 168 -23.32 -0.37 7.23
CA THR A 168 -23.05 0.54 8.36
C THR A 168 -23.50 1.98 8.11
N GLY A 169 -23.98 2.31 6.91
CA GLY A 169 -24.35 3.67 6.52
C GLY A 169 -23.17 4.49 5.99
N PHE A 170 -22.14 3.86 5.44
CA PHE A 170 -20.96 4.55 4.89
C PHE A 170 -21.37 5.62 3.86
N CYS A 171 -20.90 6.84 4.06
CA CYS A 171 -21.35 8.01 3.31
C CYS A 171 -20.85 8.00 1.86
N PHE A 172 -21.76 8.24 0.90
CA PHE A 172 -21.39 8.32 -0.53
C PHE A 172 -20.38 9.45 -0.82
N THR A 173 -20.39 10.52 -0.04
CA THR A 173 -19.43 11.62 -0.18
C THR A 173 -18.03 11.16 0.18
N GLU A 174 -17.89 10.31 1.20
CA GLU A 174 -16.60 9.71 1.58
C GLU A 174 -16.10 8.75 0.48
N MET A 175 -16.95 7.99 -0.18
CA MET A 175 -16.56 7.17 -1.33
C MET A 175 -15.97 8.02 -2.46
N LYS A 176 -16.52 9.19 -2.74
CA LYS A 176 -15.97 10.12 -3.74
C LYS A 176 -14.61 10.67 -3.31
N LEU A 177 -14.42 10.92 -2.02
CA LEU A 177 -13.14 11.37 -1.47
C LEU A 177 -12.08 10.27 -1.57
N ILE A 178 -12.45 9.02 -1.32
CA ILE A 178 -11.59 7.84 -1.52
C ILE A 178 -11.18 7.75 -3.00
N ASP A 179 -12.14 7.80 -3.94
CA ASP A 179 -11.87 7.77 -5.39
C ASP A 179 -10.88 8.89 -5.79
N LEU A 180 -11.12 10.12 -5.35
CA LEU A 180 -10.24 11.25 -5.64
C LEU A 180 -8.82 11.02 -5.10
N THR A 181 -8.70 10.52 -3.87
CA THR A 181 -7.40 10.26 -3.22
C THR A 181 -6.62 9.17 -3.97
N LEU A 182 -7.29 8.09 -4.37
CA LEU A 182 -6.67 7.01 -5.14
C LEU A 182 -6.20 7.52 -6.51
N ARG A 183 -7.00 8.38 -7.19
CA ARG A 183 -6.61 8.96 -8.48
C ARG A 183 -5.42 9.90 -8.40
N MET A 184 -5.18 10.59 -7.28
CA MET A 184 -3.97 11.39 -7.09
C MET A 184 -2.71 10.53 -7.25
N PHE A 185 -2.78 9.25 -6.87
CA PHE A 185 -1.68 8.31 -7.01
C PHE A 185 -1.69 7.60 -8.38
N THR A 186 -2.82 7.04 -8.79
CA THR A 186 -2.91 6.19 -10.00
C THR A 186 -2.91 6.98 -11.30
N GLU A 187 -3.30 8.25 -11.26
CA GLU A 187 -3.39 9.16 -12.40
C GLU A 187 -2.72 10.51 -12.09
N PRO A 188 -1.41 10.55 -11.81
CA PRO A 188 -0.72 11.77 -11.41
C PRO A 188 -0.86 12.87 -12.47
N LYS A 189 -1.18 14.09 -12.04
CA LYS A 189 -1.34 15.27 -12.91
C LYS A 189 -0.22 16.27 -12.76
N LEU A 190 0.57 16.19 -11.68
CA LEU A 190 1.66 17.11 -11.42
C LEU A 190 2.98 16.53 -11.97
N ALA A 191 3.72 17.34 -12.69
CA ALA A 191 5.07 17.02 -13.12
C ALA A 191 6.09 17.64 -12.15
N LEU A 192 7.04 16.84 -11.68
CA LEU A 192 8.12 17.30 -10.83
C LEU A 192 9.17 18.04 -11.66
N ASN A 193 9.54 19.28 -11.24
CA ASN A 193 10.72 19.92 -11.77
C ASN A 193 11.99 19.33 -11.13
N THR A 194 12.50 18.27 -11.75
CA THR A 194 13.65 17.51 -11.24
C THR A 194 14.90 18.37 -11.10
N ILE A 195 15.13 19.32 -12.02
CA ILE A 195 16.32 20.20 -11.98
C ILE A 195 16.26 21.06 -10.71
N THR A 196 15.16 21.75 -10.48
CA THR A 196 14.99 22.59 -9.28
C THR A 196 15.09 21.77 -8.00
N LEU A 197 14.55 20.54 -7.98
CA LEU A 197 14.62 19.67 -6.82
C LEU A 197 16.06 19.23 -6.53
N LEU A 198 16.82 18.83 -7.54
CA LEU A 198 18.23 18.43 -7.40
C LEU A 198 19.11 19.57 -6.93
N ASP A 199 18.90 20.80 -7.46
CA ASP A 199 19.61 21.99 -7.00
C ASP A 199 19.28 22.30 -5.54
N HIS A 200 17.99 22.24 -5.18
CA HIS A 200 17.59 22.43 -3.79
C HIS A 200 18.20 21.38 -2.86
N LEU A 201 18.18 20.11 -3.25
CA LEU A 201 18.80 19.02 -2.48
C LEU A 201 20.30 19.26 -2.26
N ARG A 202 21.03 19.69 -3.29
CA ARG A 202 22.44 20.05 -3.19
C ARG A 202 22.65 21.16 -2.18
N ASN A 203 21.93 22.27 -2.33
CA ASN A 203 22.02 23.42 -1.45
C ASN A 203 21.71 23.09 0.02
N VAL A 204 20.71 22.22 0.25
CA VAL A 204 20.38 21.77 1.62
C VAL A 204 21.49 20.89 2.20
N LYS A 205 22.11 20.00 1.40
CA LYS A 205 23.25 19.18 1.85
C LYS A 205 24.45 20.04 2.21
N GLU A 206 24.85 20.96 1.34
CA GLU A 206 25.97 21.89 1.57
C GLU A 206 25.73 22.74 2.83
N LYS A 207 24.53 23.31 2.96
CA LYS A 207 24.15 24.09 4.14
C LYS A 207 24.23 23.27 5.41
N LYS A 208 23.79 22.01 5.37
CA LYS A 208 23.86 21.09 6.52
C LYS A 208 25.31 20.80 6.90
N GLU A 209 26.18 20.52 5.94
CA GLU A 209 27.61 20.27 6.17
C GLU A 209 28.29 21.51 6.79
N THR A 210 28.09 22.69 6.20
CA THR A 210 28.59 23.96 6.74
C THR A 210 28.12 24.19 8.20
N LEU A 211 26.85 23.89 8.50
CA LEU A 211 26.35 24.03 9.88
C LEU A 211 27.00 23.04 10.84
N LEU A 212 27.23 21.79 10.43
CA LEU A 212 27.92 20.79 11.24
C LEU A 212 29.36 21.20 11.53
N GLU A 213 30.09 21.69 10.53
CA GLU A 213 31.46 22.23 10.69
C GLU A 213 31.49 23.39 11.70
N ARG A 214 30.54 24.31 11.59
CA ARG A 214 30.47 25.50 12.48
C ARG A 214 30.24 25.16 13.96
N ILE A 215 29.48 24.10 14.24
CA ILE A 215 29.19 23.67 15.62
C ILE A 215 30.22 22.69 16.16
N SER A 216 31.20 22.27 15.35
CA SER A 216 32.22 21.28 15.74
C SER A 216 31.68 20.01 16.36
N ALA A 217 30.47 19.57 15.90
CA ALA A 217 29.81 18.38 16.40
C ALA A 217 29.65 17.36 15.27
N GLU A 218 29.90 16.10 15.58
CA GLU A 218 29.63 15.01 14.63
C GLU A 218 28.14 14.76 14.50
N LYS A 219 27.70 14.39 13.29
CA LYS A 219 26.32 14.00 13.03
C LYS A 219 25.84 12.87 13.95
N SER A 220 26.70 11.90 14.25
CA SER A 220 26.45 10.79 15.19
C SER A 220 26.04 11.28 16.57
N THR A 221 26.73 12.29 17.08
CA THR A 221 26.45 12.92 18.37
C THR A 221 25.07 13.58 18.37
N LEU A 222 24.71 14.29 17.28
CA LEU A 222 23.41 14.98 17.18
C LEU A 222 22.25 14.01 16.97
N MET A 223 22.50 12.82 16.40
CA MET A 223 21.47 11.79 16.17
C MET A 223 21.29 10.84 17.35
N SER A 224 22.16 10.89 18.33
CA SER A 224 22.07 10.08 19.55
C SER A 224 21.50 10.92 20.71
N ASN A 225 20.31 10.59 21.15
CA ASN A 225 19.65 11.32 22.24
C ASN A 225 20.54 11.49 23.50
N PRO A 226 21.22 10.45 24.01
CA PRO A 226 22.11 10.59 25.16
C PRO A 226 23.32 11.50 24.88
N GLN A 227 23.97 11.34 23.71
CA GLN A 227 25.14 12.14 23.35
C GLN A 227 24.75 13.60 23.10
N PHE A 228 23.60 13.84 22.45
CA PHE A 228 23.09 15.17 22.23
C PHE A 228 22.74 15.89 23.55
N ALA A 229 22.12 15.18 24.50
CA ALA A 229 21.86 15.74 25.83
C ALA A 229 23.16 16.11 26.56
N GLN A 230 24.19 15.26 26.49
CA GLN A 230 25.53 15.58 27.05
C GLN A 230 26.14 16.81 26.36
N TYR A 231 26.05 16.87 25.04
CA TYR A 231 26.54 18.01 24.26
C TYR A 231 25.84 19.32 24.64
N LEU A 232 24.51 19.31 24.82
CA LEU A 232 23.75 20.46 25.30
C LEU A 232 24.20 20.89 26.70
N THR A 233 24.43 19.94 27.60
CA THR A 233 24.91 20.21 28.94
C THR A 233 26.29 20.87 28.94
N LEU A 234 27.20 20.43 28.07
CA LEU A 234 28.51 21.06 27.90
C LEU A 234 28.42 22.50 27.39
N LEU A 235 27.36 22.82 26.62
CA LEU A 235 27.07 24.17 26.16
C LEU A 235 26.32 25.02 27.20
N GLY A 236 26.07 24.51 28.41
CA GLY A 236 25.35 25.20 29.45
C GLY A 236 23.82 25.17 29.30
N VAL A 237 23.30 24.35 28.38
CA VAL A 237 21.86 24.19 28.15
C VAL A 237 21.37 22.93 28.86
N THR A 238 20.40 23.07 29.73
CA THR A 238 19.73 21.93 30.39
C THR A 238 18.80 21.24 29.37
N PRO A 239 19.08 19.97 29.00
CA PRO A 239 18.21 19.28 28.04
C PRO A 239 16.85 19.02 28.64
N PRO A 240 15.74 19.20 27.87
CA PRO A 240 14.41 18.85 28.32
C PRO A 240 14.28 17.35 28.50
N THR A 241 13.57 16.92 29.56
CA THR A 241 13.28 15.52 29.84
C THR A 241 11.83 15.21 29.56
N LYS A 242 11.55 14.07 28.92
CA LYS A 242 10.20 13.55 28.73
C LYS A 242 10.01 12.33 29.64
N ILE A 243 9.11 12.41 30.59
CA ILE A 243 8.72 11.26 31.42
C ILE A 243 7.79 10.37 30.59
N SER A 244 8.24 9.16 30.26
CA SER A 244 7.37 8.18 29.59
C SER A 244 6.41 7.57 30.63
N PRO A 245 5.10 7.56 30.39
CA PRO A 245 4.13 6.97 31.33
C PRO A 245 4.38 5.47 31.59
N THR A 246 5.04 4.78 30.69
CA THR A 246 5.36 3.34 30.79
C THR A 246 6.71 3.04 31.45
N ARG A 247 7.51 4.05 31.77
CA ARG A 247 8.85 3.89 32.38
C ARG A 247 9.03 4.67 33.70
N ALA A 248 7.96 4.85 34.44
CA ALA A 248 7.99 5.56 35.72
C ALA A 248 8.80 4.83 36.83
N ILE A 249 9.51 3.74 36.52
CA ILE A 249 10.24 2.95 37.54
C ILE A 249 11.72 2.69 37.20
N ALA A 250 12.25 3.09 36.05
CA ALA A 250 13.66 2.85 35.76
C ALA A 250 14.27 3.90 34.83
N SER A 251 15.12 4.70 35.41
CA SER A 251 16.16 5.57 34.85
C SER A 251 15.77 6.97 34.40
N ASP A 252 16.40 7.95 35.06
CA ASP A 252 16.48 9.39 34.77
C ASP A 252 17.29 9.69 33.49
N ALA A 253 17.15 8.89 32.41
CA ALA A 253 17.81 9.18 31.17
C ALA A 253 16.99 10.18 30.34
N PRO A 254 17.56 11.32 29.92
CA PRO A 254 16.85 12.30 29.10
C PRO A 254 16.50 11.70 27.76
N THR A 255 15.21 11.70 27.41
CA THR A 255 14.72 11.35 26.09
C THR A 255 14.64 12.60 25.24
N ALA A 256 15.18 12.55 24.04
CA ALA A 256 15.18 13.68 23.13
C ALA A 256 13.79 14.04 22.61
N ILE A 257 13.73 15.28 22.22
CA ILE A 257 12.61 15.94 21.57
C ILE A 257 12.37 15.31 20.20
N ASN A 258 11.15 14.87 19.94
CA ASN A 258 10.66 14.68 18.56
C ASN A 258 10.16 15.99 18.00
#